data_4348534b10c4ccdf861fe613269ea458
#
_entry.id   4348534b10c4ccdf861fe613269ea458
#
_cell.length_a   1.000
_cell.length_b   1.000
_cell.length_c   1.000
_cell.angle_alpha   90.00
_cell.angle_beta   90.00
_cell.angle_gamma   90.00
#
_symmetry.space_group_name_H-M   'P 1'
#
loop_
_entity.id
_entity.type
_entity.pdbx_description
1 polymer ?
#
loop_
_entity_poly.entity_id
_entity_poly.type
_entity_poly.pdbx_seq_one_letter_code
_entity_poly.pdbx_strand_id
1 'polypeptide(L)'
;MPINLEEKFKLYCNSENLEINPNQVLVIKKLQDFYRKNFKFSIFDLILKKNSKRGFYLFGDVGVGKTMILDFFFSEVDMKKKRLHFNEFMLRYHEFVNERKDKKDQNIINLFVKDLKSKVSLIYFDEFQVTNIVDAMILGKLFEEIFKENIKIILTSNIKISDLYKDGLQHDQFRPFIKIMEEKSIEHKLVIDDDYRKSKENKKNRYFFPLNQETNFKINKFFRTVTKNKKKDAKILHIKGRI
;
A
#
# COMPACT_ATOMS: atom_id res chain seq x y z
N MET A 1 -14.63 -16.92 16.48
CA MET A 1 -13.76 -16.30 17.50
C MET A 1 -13.27 -14.94 17.01
N PRO A 2 -13.11 -13.93 17.84
CA PRO A 2 -12.48 -12.69 17.39
C PRO A 2 -11.02 -12.97 17.01
N ILE A 3 -10.61 -12.53 15.83
CA ILE A 3 -9.21 -12.66 15.38
C ILE A 3 -8.35 -11.83 16.34
N ASN A 4 -7.44 -12.46 17.08
CA ASN A 4 -6.46 -11.74 17.88
C ASN A 4 -5.23 -11.46 16.98
N LEU A 5 -5.26 -10.35 16.26
CA LEU A 5 -4.17 -9.98 15.34
C LEU A 5 -2.88 -9.65 16.08
N GLU A 6 -2.95 -9.18 17.32
CA GLU A 6 -1.74 -8.89 18.11
C GLU A 6 -0.93 -10.14 18.41
N GLU A 7 -1.57 -11.19 18.92
CA GLU A 7 -0.87 -12.45 19.21
C GLU A 7 -0.32 -13.09 17.94
N LYS A 8 -1.12 -13.12 16.88
CA LYS A 8 -0.68 -13.63 15.58
C LYS A 8 0.51 -12.85 15.02
N PHE A 9 0.53 -11.52 15.16
CA PHE A 9 1.64 -10.71 14.72
C PHE A 9 2.93 -10.99 15.51
N LYS A 10 2.82 -11.16 16.81
CA LYS A 10 3.97 -11.56 17.64
C LYS A 10 4.53 -12.93 17.23
N LEU A 11 3.65 -13.89 16.95
CA LEU A 11 4.06 -15.21 16.45
C LEU A 11 4.72 -15.10 15.07
N TYR A 12 4.15 -14.30 14.16
CA TYR A 12 4.74 -14.00 12.86
C TYR A 12 6.14 -13.38 12.99
N CYS A 13 6.32 -12.38 13.85
CA CYS A 13 7.64 -11.79 14.08
C CYS A 13 8.64 -12.83 14.57
N ASN A 14 8.24 -13.71 15.50
CA ASN A 14 9.11 -14.76 16.02
C ASN A 14 9.48 -15.79 14.94
N SER A 15 8.53 -16.21 14.09
CA SER A 15 8.81 -17.17 13.00
C SER A 15 9.75 -16.62 11.93
N GLU A 16 9.68 -15.31 11.67
CA GLU A 16 10.53 -14.62 10.70
C GLU A 16 11.84 -14.06 11.30
N ASN A 17 12.11 -14.34 12.59
CA ASN A 17 13.23 -13.79 13.35
C ASN A 17 13.29 -12.24 13.28
N LEU A 18 12.13 -11.59 13.39
CA LEU A 18 11.98 -10.15 13.43
C LEU A 18 11.87 -9.67 14.89
N GLU A 19 12.43 -8.51 15.16
CA GLU A 19 12.26 -7.88 16.46
C GLU A 19 10.84 -7.32 16.60
N ILE A 20 10.22 -7.53 17.77
CA ILE A 20 8.88 -7.03 18.06
C ILE A 20 8.98 -5.57 18.50
N ASN A 21 8.55 -4.64 17.65
CA ASN A 21 8.55 -3.22 17.97
C ASN A 21 7.19 -2.77 18.54
N PRO A 22 7.14 -2.06 19.68
CA PRO A 22 5.89 -1.61 20.30
C PRO A 22 5.02 -0.74 19.37
N ASN A 23 5.63 0.14 18.57
CA ASN A 23 4.91 0.99 17.64
C ASN A 23 4.26 0.20 16.50
N GLN A 24 4.91 -0.87 16.02
CA GLN A 24 4.31 -1.78 15.04
C GLN A 24 3.13 -2.56 15.66
N VAL A 25 3.26 -3.03 16.89
CA VAL A 25 2.17 -3.68 17.63
C VAL A 25 0.98 -2.73 17.82
N LEU A 26 1.23 -1.45 18.11
CA LEU A 26 0.18 -0.45 18.21
C LEU A 26 -0.59 -0.28 16.89
N VAL A 27 0.12 -0.29 15.74
CA VAL A 27 -0.54 -0.25 14.42
C VAL A 27 -1.41 -1.47 14.22
N ILE A 28 -0.95 -2.67 14.59
CA ILE A 28 -1.74 -3.91 14.49
C ILE A 28 -3.02 -3.82 15.35
N LYS A 29 -2.96 -3.27 16.55
CA LYS A 29 -4.16 -3.02 17.39
C LYS A 29 -5.15 -2.09 16.70
N LYS A 30 -4.67 -0.99 16.12
CA LYS A 30 -5.52 -0.06 15.36
C LYS A 30 -6.14 -0.70 14.11
N LEU A 31 -5.40 -1.56 13.40
CA LEU A 31 -5.92 -2.32 12.27
C LEU A 31 -6.95 -3.36 12.71
N GLN A 32 -6.79 -3.98 13.87
CA GLN A 32 -7.78 -4.87 14.45
C GLN A 32 -9.10 -4.13 14.77
N ASP A 33 -9.00 -2.92 15.33
CA ASP A 33 -10.17 -2.08 15.59
C ASP A 33 -10.83 -1.59 14.30
N PHE A 34 -10.03 -1.21 13.30
CA PHE A 34 -10.51 -0.88 11.96
C PHE A 34 -11.26 -2.05 11.33
N TYR A 35 -10.72 -3.27 11.43
CA TYR A 35 -11.37 -4.49 10.96
C TYR A 35 -12.69 -4.75 11.66
N ARG A 36 -12.71 -4.69 12.99
CA ARG A 36 -13.92 -4.90 13.78
C ARG A 36 -15.03 -3.93 13.38
N LYS A 37 -14.74 -2.63 13.28
CA LYS A 37 -15.70 -1.58 12.94
C LYS A 37 -16.23 -1.66 11.51
N ASN A 38 -15.46 -2.19 10.58
CA ASN A 38 -15.80 -2.16 9.16
C ASN A 38 -16.34 -3.47 8.60
N PHE A 39 -16.04 -4.61 9.24
CA PHE A 39 -16.33 -5.93 8.67
C PHE A 39 -17.05 -6.89 9.63
N LYS A 40 -17.06 -6.62 10.94
CA LYS A 40 -17.86 -7.42 11.88
C LYS A 40 -19.19 -6.73 12.12
N PHE A 41 -20.28 -7.48 11.96
CA PHE A 41 -21.61 -7.02 12.26
C PHE A 41 -21.82 -6.99 13.79
N SER A 42 -22.12 -5.78 14.34
CA SER A 42 -22.81 -5.63 15.60
C SER A 42 -24.14 -4.93 15.33
N ILE A 43 -25.21 -5.40 15.92
CA ILE A 43 -26.54 -4.78 15.79
C ILE A 43 -26.50 -3.33 16.29
N PHE A 44 -25.68 -3.03 17.29
CA PHE A 44 -25.42 -1.68 17.80
C PHE A 44 -24.68 -0.77 16.81
N ASP A 45 -23.89 -1.34 15.89
CA ASP A 45 -23.16 -0.57 14.86
C ASP A 45 -24.07 -0.04 13.74
N LEU A 46 -25.31 -0.51 13.64
CA LEU A 46 -26.25 -0.02 12.62
C LEU A 46 -26.59 1.47 12.84
N ILE A 47 -26.61 1.91 14.10
CA ILE A 47 -26.92 3.29 14.49
C ILE A 47 -25.64 4.15 14.41
N LEU A 48 -24.46 3.60 14.72
CA LEU A 48 -23.16 4.30 14.77
C LEU A 48 -22.40 4.32 13.44
N LYS A 49 -22.79 3.51 12.44
CA LYS A 49 -22.09 3.35 11.15
C LYS A 49 -22.01 4.60 10.29
N LYS A 50 -22.78 5.64 10.58
CA LYS A 50 -22.84 6.86 9.76
C LYS A 50 -21.48 7.59 9.68
N ASN A 51 -20.54 7.37 10.62
CA ASN A 51 -19.26 8.05 10.72
C ASN A 51 -18.03 7.12 10.81
N SER A 52 -18.13 5.83 10.46
CA SER A 52 -16.96 4.96 10.53
C SER A 52 -15.93 5.31 9.44
N LYS A 53 -14.68 5.49 9.85
CA LYS A 53 -13.54 5.65 8.94
C LYS A 53 -13.40 4.37 8.11
N ARG A 54 -13.44 4.50 6.78
CA ARG A 54 -13.37 3.38 5.82
C ARG A 54 -12.00 3.19 5.21
N GLY A 55 -11.09 4.13 5.47
CA GLY A 55 -9.69 4.09 5.07
C GLY A 55 -8.76 3.90 6.27
N PHE A 56 -7.61 3.26 6.03
CA PHE A 56 -6.48 3.23 6.95
C PHE A 56 -5.21 3.63 6.21
N TYR A 57 -4.67 4.78 6.57
CA TYR A 57 -3.50 5.39 5.95
C TYR A 57 -2.29 5.27 6.88
N LEU A 58 -1.34 4.38 6.52
CA LEU A 58 -0.11 4.18 7.27
C LEU A 58 1.05 4.90 6.58
N PHE A 59 1.61 5.90 7.22
CA PHE A 59 2.76 6.61 6.67
C PHE A 59 3.95 6.63 7.62
N GLY A 60 5.13 6.99 7.10
CA GLY A 60 6.38 7.05 7.85
C GLY A 60 7.57 6.82 6.93
N ASP A 61 8.77 6.84 7.51
CA ASP A 61 10.02 6.73 6.76
C ASP A 61 10.19 5.37 6.05
N VAL A 62 11.09 5.33 5.08
CA VAL A 62 11.44 4.08 4.40
C VAL A 62 12.13 3.13 5.39
N GLY A 63 11.76 1.85 5.37
CA GLY A 63 12.42 0.84 6.21
C GLY A 63 11.73 0.54 7.54
N VAL A 64 10.76 1.37 8.00
CA VAL A 64 10.08 1.17 9.30
C VAL A 64 9.07 -0.02 9.33
N GLY A 65 8.89 -0.74 8.22
CA GLY A 65 8.05 -1.94 8.18
C GLY A 65 6.57 -1.70 7.85
N LYS A 66 6.20 -0.56 7.24
CA LYS A 66 4.81 -0.27 6.84
C LYS A 66 4.19 -1.37 5.98
N THR A 67 4.88 -1.74 4.89
CA THR A 67 4.44 -2.79 3.97
C THR A 67 4.31 -4.14 4.67
N MET A 68 5.29 -4.51 5.52
CA MET A 68 5.25 -5.76 6.30
C MET A 68 3.99 -5.84 7.18
N ILE A 69 3.66 -4.75 7.90
CA ILE A 69 2.48 -4.71 8.77
C ILE A 69 1.18 -4.84 7.97
N LEU A 70 1.04 -4.09 6.86
CA LEU A 70 -0.16 -4.18 6.05
C LEU A 70 -0.25 -5.49 5.27
N ASP A 71 0.86 -6.08 4.85
CA ASP A 71 0.89 -7.43 4.24
C ASP A 71 0.45 -8.49 5.24
N PHE A 72 0.96 -8.44 6.48
CA PHE A 72 0.51 -9.31 7.55
C PHE A 72 -1.00 -9.15 7.79
N PHE A 73 -1.48 -7.92 7.99
CA PHE A 73 -2.92 -7.68 8.16
C PHE A 73 -3.74 -8.18 6.97
N PHE A 74 -3.28 -7.89 5.77
CA PHE A 74 -3.96 -8.30 4.54
C PHE A 74 -4.02 -9.82 4.39
N SER A 75 -2.99 -10.56 4.81
CA SER A 75 -3.01 -12.04 4.79
C SER A 75 -4.04 -12.62 5.76
N GLU A 76 -4.15 -12.04 6.96
CA GLU A 76 -4.98 -12.53 8.06
C GLU A 76 -6.48 -12.28 7.91
N VAL A 77 -6.89 -11.33 7.08
CA VAL A 77 -8.31 -11.03 6.90
C VAL A 77 -8.91 -11.86 5.77
N ASP A 78 -10.01 -12.56 6.07
CA ASP A 78 -10.73 -13.39 5.10
C ASP A 78 -11.93 -12.60 4.51
N MET A 79 -11.72 -12.08 3.30
CA MET A 79 -12.72 -11.35 2.53
C MET A 79 -12.31 -11.18 1.07
N LYS A 80 -13.23 -10.72 0.21
CA LYS A 80 -12.88 -10.29 -1.16
C LYS A 80 -11.93 -9.09 -1.10
N LYS A 81 -10.65 -9.31 -1.32
CA LYS A 81 -9.59 -8.31 -1.17
C LYS A 81 -8.65 -8.31 -2.36
N LYS A 82 -8.07 -7.15 -2.68
CA LYS A 82 -7.09 -6.99 -3.76
C LYS A 82 -5.97 -6.06 -3.34
N ARG A 83 -4.73 -6.48 -3.56
CA ARG A 83 -3.54 -5.62 -3.45
C ARG A 83 -3.17 -5.14 -4.84
N LEU A 84 -2.88 -3.85 -4.97
CA LEU A 84 -2.51 -3.18 -6.22
C LEU A 84 -1.47 -2.10 -5.92
N HIS A 85 -0.55 -1.88 -6.85
CA HIS A 85 0.16 -0.61 -6.89
C HIS A 85 -0.79 0.49 -7.39
N PHE A 86 -0.65 1.68 -6.83
CA PHE A 86 -1.53 2.79 -7.20
C PHE A 86 -1.51 3.09 -8.71
N ASN A 87 -0.34 3.07 -9.33
CA ASN A 87 -0.20 3.27 -10.77
C ASN A 87 -0.95 2.20 -11.60
N GLU A 88 -0.93 0.94 -11.17
CA GLU A 88 -1.69 -0.13 -11.83
C GLU A 88 -3.19 0.11 -11.72
N PHE A 89 -3.66 0.59 -10.58
CA PHE A 89 -5.06 0.93 -10.38
C PHE A 89 -5.50 2.06 -11.32
N MET A 90 -4.69 3.12 -11.46
CA MET A 90 -4.98 4.22 -12.37
C MET A 90 -4.95 3.81 -13.83
N LEU A 91 -4.00 2.95 -14.23
CA LEU A 91 -3.98 2.38 -15.58
C LEU A 91 -5.28 1.62 -15.89
N ARG A 92 -5.75 0.78 -14.98
CA ARG A 92 -7.03 0.04 -15.14
C ARG A 92 -8.22 0.98 -15.24
N TYR A 93 -8.22 2.09 -14.47
CA TYR A 93 -9.26 3.11 -14.59
C TYR A 93 -9.24 3.75 -15.97
N HIS A 94 -8.07 4.15 -16.48
CA HIS A 94 -7.94 4.76 -17.80
C HIS A 94 -8.29 3.80 -18.93
N GLU A 95 -7.92 2.53 -18.82
CA GLU A 95 -8.33 1.47 -19.77
C GLU A 95 -9.86 1.34 -19.78
N PHE A 96 -10.50 1.27 -18.60
CA PHE A 96 -11.95 1.19 -18.47
C PHE A 96 -12.68 2.38 -19.09
N VAL A 97 -12.13 3.60 -18.93
CA VAL A 97 -12.65 4.82 -19.56
C VAL A 97 -12.51 4.74 -21.08
N ASN A 98 -11.33 4.33 -21.58
CA ASN A 98 -11.04 4.25 -23.01
C ASN A 98 -11.96 3.25 -23.74
N GLU A 99 -12.24 2.10 -23.15
CA GLU A 99 -13.16 1.08 -23.70
C GLU A 99 -14.60 1.59 -23.82
N ARG A 100 -14.95 2.70 -23.14
CA ARG A 100 -16.32 3.25 -23.08
C ARG A 100 -16.46 4.65 -23.65
N LYS A 101 -15.44 5.16 -24.35
CA LYS A 101 -15.44 6.52 -24.95
C LYS A 101 -16.63 6.77 -25.87
N ASP A 102 -17.11 5.76 -26.58
CA ASP A 102 -18.24 5.87 -27.52
C ASP A 102 -19.61 5.95 -26.81
N LYS A 103 -19.66 5.56 -25.54
CA LYS A 103 -20.85 5.72 -24.71
C LYS A 103 -20.68 7.02 -23.92
N LYS A 104 -21.28 8.11 -24.32
CA LYS A 104 -21.31 9.42 -23.61
C LYS A 104 -21.89 9.30 -22.17
N ASP A 105 -21.35 8.39 -21.38
CA ASP A 105 -21.78 8.11 -20.02
C ASP A 105 -21.17 9.14 -19.09
N GLN A 106 -21.97 10.11 -18.65
CA GLN A 106 -21.59 11.13 -17.66
C GLN A 106 -21.21 10.53 -16.30
N ASN A 107 -21.34 9.21 -16.11
CA ASN A 107 -21.20 8.52 -14.83
C ASN A 107 -20.13 7.40 -14.83
N ILE A 108 -19.08 7.56 -15.68
CA ILE A 108 -18.05 6.52 -15.88
C ILE A 108 -17.34 6.10 -14.57
N ILE A 109 -17.10 7.05 -13.65
CA ILE A 109 -16.49 6.77 -12.35
C ILE A 109 -17.39 5.82 -11.53
N ASN A 110 -18.70 6.09 -11.50
CA ASN A 110 -19.65 5.26 -10.77
C ASN A 110 -19.73 3.84 -11.34
N LEU A 111 -19.72 3.70 -12.66
CA LEU A 111 -19.68 2.39 -13.33
C LEU A 111 -18.40 1.61 -13.00
N PHE A 112 -17.26 2.27 -13.03
CA PHE A 112 -15.98 1.66 -12.65
C PHE A 112 -16.00 1.18 -11.19
N VAL A 113 -16.50 2.02 -10.27
CA VAL A 113 -16.53 1.69 -8.85
C VAL A 113 -17.54 0.59 -8.54
N LYS A 114 -18.68 0.52 -9.25
CA LYS A 114 -19.63 -0.61 -9.14
C LYS A 114 -19.01 -1.92 -9.63
N ASP A 115 -18.30 -1.91 -10.77
CA ASP A 115 -17.56 -3.07 -11.24
C ASP A 115 -16.52 -3.50 -10.19
N LEU A 116 -15.77 -2.56 -9.64
CA LEU A 116 -14.80 -2.81 -8.58
C LEU A 116 -15.45 -3.42 -7.34
N LYS A 117 -16.61 -2.88 -6.89
CA LYS A 117 -17.36 -3.36 -5.72
C LYS A 117 -17.81 -4.81 -5.86
N SER A 118 -18.18 -5.24 -7.06
CA SER A 118 -18.56 -6.63 -7.31
C SER A 118 -17.41 -7.62 -7.04
N LYS A 119 -16.17 -7.16 -7.20
CA LYS A 119 -14.96 -7.97 -7.12
C LYS A 119 -14.25 -7.88 -5.77
N VAL A 120 -14.35 -6.72 -5.07
CA VAL A 120 -13.59 -6.48 -3.83
C VAL A 120 -14.40 -5.74 -2.77
N SER A 121 -14.06 -6.01 -1.51
CA SER A 121 -14.56 -5.29 -0.33
C SER A 121 -13.45 -4.50 0.36
N LEU A 122 -12.18 -4.89 0.13
CA LEU A 122 -10.99 -4.24 0.66
C LEU A 122 -9.94 -4.10 -0.46
N ILE A 123 -9.43 -2.89 -0.63
CA ILE A 123 -8.28 -2.61 -1.50
C ILE A 123 -7.07 -2.26 -0.64
N TYR A 124 -5.93 -2.82 -0.97
CA TYR A 124 -4.64 -2.44 -0.43
C TYR A 124 -3.80 -1.76 -1.50
N PHE A 125 -3.51 -0.47 -1.32
CA PHE A 125 -2.57 0.27 -2.12
C PHE A 125 -1.21 0.31 -1.43
N ASP A 126 -0.22 -0.35 -2.02
CA ASP A 126 1.15 -0.28 -1.57
C ASP A 126 1.89 0.88 -2.24
N GLU A 127 2.72 1.59 -1.47
CA GLU A 127 3.51 2.74 -1.93
C GLU A 127 2.66 3.83 -2.62
N PHE A 128 1.58 4.25 -1.94
CA PHE A 128 0.70 5.26 -2.48
C PHE A 128 1.43 6.61 -2.68
N GLN A 129 1.52 7.01 -3.93
CA GLN A 129 2.11 8.27 -4.35
C GLN A 129 1.40 8.79 -5.60
N VAL A 130 1.10 10.08 -5.64
CA VAL A 130 0.48 10.74 -6.80
C VAL A 130 1.52 11.63 -7.47
N THR A 131 1.83 11.35 -8.73
CA THR A 131 2.84 12.08 -9.50
C THR A 131 2.27 12.72 -10.77
N ASN A 132 1.10 12.22 -11.22
CA ASN A 132 0.48 12.68 -12.46
C ASN A 132 -0.70 13.63 -12.15
N ILE A 133 -0.72 14.78 -12.82
CA ILE A 133 -1.77 15.78 -12.66
C ILE A 133 -3.15 15.27 -13.10
N VAL A 134 -3.22 14.47 -14.18
CA VAL A 134 -4.48 13.93 -14.69
C VAL A 134 -5.11 13.01 -13.63
N ASP A 135 -4.29 12.19 -12.98
CA ASP A 135 -4.75 11.33 -11.90
C ASP A 135 -5.20 12.17 -10.69
N ALA A 136 -4.41 13.20 -10.33
CA ALA A 136 -4.73 14.09 -9.22
C ALA A 136 -6.13 14.74 -9.35
N MET A 137 -6.51 15.16 -10.55
CA MET A 137 -7.81 15.77 -10.82
C MET A 137 -9.00 14.80 -10.65
N ILE A 138 -8.77 13.52 -10.88
CA ILE A 138 -9.84 12.49 -10.85
C ILE A 138 -10.00 11.91 -9.45
N LEU A 139 -8.94 11.85 -8.66
CA LEU A 139 -8.87 11.11 -7.40
C LEU A 139 -9.93 11.52 -6.39
N GLY A 140 -10.25 12.81 -6.30
CA GLY A 140 -11.27 13.30 -5.38
C GLY A 140 -12.62 12.59 -5.60
N LYS A 141 -13.12 12.63 -6.84
CA LYS A 141 -14.40 11.99 -7.22
C LYS A 141 -14.32 10.47 -7.14
N LEU A 142 -13.20 9.88 -7.57
CA LEU A 142 -13.02 8.44 -7.60
C LEU A 142 -13.05 7.85 -6.18
N PHE A 143 -12.31 8.43 -5.24
CA PHE A 143 -12.29 7.96 -3.85
C PHE A 143 -13.58 8.26 -3.11
N GLU A 144 -14.26 9.37 -3.43
CA GLU A 144 -15.59 9.64 -2.90
C GLU A 144 -16.57 8.51 -3.25
N GLU A 145 -16.62 8.10 -4.52
CA GLU A 145 -17.49 6.99 -4.96
C GLU A 145 -17.05 5.64 -4.37
N ILE A 146 -15.75 5.36 -4.26
CA ILE A 146 -15.23 4.16 -3.61
C ILE A 146 -15.73 4.06 -2.16
N PHE A 147 -15.66 5.17 -1.41
CA PHE A 147 -16.17 5.19 -0.03
C PHE A 147 -17.70 5.15 0.04
N LYS A 148 -18.43 5.77 -0.90
CA LYS A 148 -19.89 5.65 -0.99
C LYS A 148 -20.33 4.20 -1.18
N GLU A 149 -19.67 3.47 -2.07
CA GLU A 149 -19.92 2.05 -2.32
C GLU A 149 -19.43 1.13 -1.19
N ASN A 150 -19.00 1.72 -0.08
CA ASN A 150 -18.56 0.97 1.11
C ASN A 150 -17.36 0.03 0.85
N ILE A 151 -16.51 0.33 -0.12
CA ILE A 151 -15.23 -0.33 -0.29
C ILE A 151 -14.25 0.26 0.73
N LYS A 152 -13.52 -0.60 1.44
CA LYS A 152 -12.51 -0.19 2.41
C LYS A 152 -11.16 -0.10 1.73
N ILE A 153 -10.32 0.82 2.20
CA ILE A 153 -8.99 1.04 1.65
C ILE A 153 -7.98 0.99 2.79
N ILE A 154 -6.92 0.23 2.60
CA ILE A 154 -5.69 0.35 3.39
C ILE A 154 -4.56 0.75 2.46
N LEU A 155 -3.64 1.59 2.92
CA LEU A 155 -2.54 2.01 2.08
C LEU A 155 -1.29 2.38 2.89
N THR A 156 -0.12 2.20 2.26
CA THR A 156 1.16 2.69 2.77
C THR A 156 1.62 3.90 1.97
N SER A 157 2.26 4.85 2.64
CA SER A 157 2.93 5.99 2.01
C SER A 157 4.16 6.41 2.80
N ASN A 158 5.05 7.16 2.17
CA ASN A 158 6.14 7.85 2.87
C ASN A 158 5.75 9.28 3.27
N ILE A 159 4.60 9.76 2.81
CA ILE A 159 4.15 11.14 2.89
C ILE A 159 2.85 11.19 3.70
N LYS A 160 2.67 12.23 4.52
CA LYS A 160 1.42 12.53 5.21
C LYS A 160 0.32 12.90 4.22
N ILE A 161 -0.96 12.64 4.56
CA ILE A 161 -2.10 12.97 3.67
C ILE A 161 -2.09 14.45 3.26
N SER A 162 -1.88 15.38 4.21
CA SER A 162 -1.85 16.82 3.94
C SER A 162 -0.71 17.28 3.01
N ASP A 163 0.34 16.46 2.89
CA ASP A 163 1.53 16.80 2.10
C ASP A 163 1.57 16.05 0.74
N LEU A 164 0.55 15.22 0.48
CA LEU A 164 0.40 14.53 -0.80
C LEU A 164 0.27 15.58 -1.93
N TYR A 165 1.11 15.41 -2.97
CA TYR A 165 1.09 16.26 -4.16
C TYR A 165 1.30 17.77 -3.87
N LYS A 166 1.96 18.13 -2.75
CA LYS A 166 2.13 19.52 -2.27
C LYS A 166 2.79 20.43 -3.30
N ASP A 167 3.81 19.92 -3.98
CA ASP A 167 4.57 20.67 -5.00
C ASP A 167 4.07 20.39 -6.43
N GLY A 168 2.92 19.75 -6.56
CA GLY A 168 2.33 19.40 -7.85
C GLY A 168 1.63 20.56 -8.51
N LEU A 169 1.60 20.54 -9.86
CA LEU A 169 0.87 21.52 -10.66
C LEU A 169 -0.63 21.45 -10.31
N GLN A 170 -1.29 22.62 -10.20
CA GLN A 170 -2.72 22.74 -9.89
C GLN A 170 -3.13 22.02 -8.59
N HIS A 171 -2.32 22.14 -7.55
CA HIS A 171 -2.55 21.53 -6.24
C HIS A 171 -3.98 21.78 -5.71
N ASP A 172 -4.61 22.92 -5.99
CA ASP A 172 -5.96 23.24 -5.56
C ASP A 172 -7.01 22.22 -6.06
N GLN A 173 -6.79 21.61 -7.21
CA GLN A 173 -7.67 20.58 -7.75
C GLN A 173 -7.50 19.23 -7.03
N PHE A 174 -6.41 19.05 -6.31
CA PHE A 174 -6.15 17.87 -5.50
C PHE A 174 -6.73 17.99 -4.07
N ARG A 175 -7.02 19.19 -3.59
CA ARG A 175 -7.61 19.42 -2.25
C ARG A 175 -8.85 18.58 -1.93
N PRO A 176 -9.80 18.37 -2.86
CA PRO A 176 -10.96 17.51 -2.57
C PRO A 176 -10.56 16.09 -2.19
N PHE A 177 -9.52 15.52 -2.82
CA PHE A 177 -8.98 14.22 -2.47
C PHE A 177 -8.39 14.21 -1.05
N ILE A 178 -7.54 15.19 -0.71
CA ILE A 178 -6.96 15.33 0.62
C ILE A 178 -8.08 15.36 1.68
N LYS A 179 -9.09 16.23 1.48
CA LYS A 179 -10.23 16.35 2.39
C LYS A 179 -10.97 15.03 2.59
N ILE A 180 -11.27 14.31 1.51
CA ILE A 180 -11.94 13.02 1.57
C ILE A 180 -11.09 12.00 2.34
N MET A 181 -9.78 11.96 2.08
CA MET A 181 -8.88 11.05 2.78
C MET A 181 -8.79 11.37 4.28
N GLU A 182 -8.69 12.62 4.67
CA GLU A 182 -8.68 13.04 6.09
C GLU A 182 -10.01 12.71 6.79
N GLU A 183 -11.14 12.92 6.12
CA GLU A 183 -12.47 12.63 6.65
C GLU A 183 -12.74 11.13 6.76
N LYS A 184 -12.35 10.34 5.78
CA LYS A 184 -12.73 8.93 5.66
C LYS A 184 -11.66 7.95 6.09
N SER A 185 -10.42 8.39 6.38
CA SER A 185 -9.32 7.50 6.76
C SER A 185 -8.81 7.74 8.18
N ILE A 186 -8.36 6.67 8.83
CA ILE A 186 -7.53 6.73 10.01
C ILE A 186 -6.10 6.96 9.53
N GLU A 187 -5.55 8.14 9.77
CA GLU A 187 -4.15 8.42 9.48
C GLU A 187 -3.28 8.01 10.67
N HIS A 188 -2.18 7.29 10.41
CA HIS A 188 -1.24 6.92 11.45
C HIS A 188 0.20 7.00 10.96
N LYS A 189 1.05 7.73 11.71
CA LYS A 189 2.49 7.77 11.47
C LYS A 189 3.17 6.62 12.21
N LEU A 190 3.89 5.79 11.47
CA LEU A 190 4.77 4.79 12.06
C LEU A 190 6.18 5.38 12.19
N VAL A 191 6.63 5.53 13.42
CA VAL A 191 7.99 5.98 13.77
C VAL A 191 8.70 4.84 14.45
N ILE A 192 9.91 4.55 14.01
CA ILE A 192 10.82 3.57 14.64
C ILE A 192 12.18 4.23 14.67
N ASP A 193 12.77 4.28 15.88
CA ASP A 193 14.05 4.94 16.09
C ASP A 193 15.21 4.24 15.40
N ASP A 194 15.08 2.91 15.16
CA ASP A 194 16.05 2.10 14.43
C ASP A 194 15.53 1.68 13.06
N ASP A 195 16.27 2.03 12.00
CA ASP A 195 16.06 1.51 10.65
C ASP A 195 16.57 0.06 10.57
N TYR A 196 15.63 -0.90 10.65
CA TYR A 196 15.95 -2.33 10.59
C TYR A 196 16.73 -2.76 9.34
N ARG A 197 16.66 -1.98 8.26
CA ARG A 197 17.50 -2.22 7.07
C ARG A 197 18.96 -1.94 7.37
N LYS A 198 19.26 -0.94 8.22
CA LYS A 198 20.63 -0.58 8.61
C LYS A 198 21.24 -1.61 9.57
N SER A 199 20.46 -2.21 10.48
CA SER A 199 20.97 -3.15 11.47
C SER A 199 21.41 -4.49 10.87
N LYS A 200 20.74 -4.99 9.82
CA LYS A 200 21.17 -6.19 9.08
C LYS A 200 22.22 -5.91 7.99
N GLU A 201 22.35 -4.66 7.55
CA GLU A 201 23.19 -4.27 6.41
C GLU A 201 24.59 -3.80 6.77
N ASN A 202 24.82 -3.37 8.01
CA ASN A 202 26.13 -2.83 8.44
C ASN A 202 27.27 -3.86 8.50
N LYS A 203 27.06 -5.12 8.08
CA LYS A 203 28.13 -6.14 8.05
C LYS A 203 28.61 -6.53 6.65
N LYS A 204 28.07 -5.97 5.56
CA LYS A 204 28.60 -6.26 4.21
C LYS A 204 28.52 -5.03 3.33
N ASN A 205 29.67 -4.47 2.97
CA ASN A 205 29.79 -3.45 1.93
C ASN A 205 29.08 -3.92 0.66
N ARG A 206 27.94 -3.29 0.33
CA ARG A 206 27.17 -3.57 -0.91
C ARG A 206 27.60 -2.70 -2.07
N TYR A 207 28.48 -1.73 -1.81
CA TYR A 207 29.04 -0.88 -2.84
C TYR A 207 30.42 -1.37 -3.20
N PHE A 208 30.62 -1.60 -4.48
CA PHE A 208 31.87 -2.08 -5.05
C PHE A 208 32.46 -0.96 -5.88
N PHE A 209 33.38 -0.22 -5.28
CA PHE A 209 34.08 0.89 -5.92
C PHE A 209 35.55 0.93 -5.45
N PRO A 210 36.48 1.37 -6.32
CA PRO A 210 36.37 1.63 -7.76
C PRO A 210 36.20 0.35 -8.58
N LEU A 211 35.70 0.47 -9.83
CA LEU A 211 35.53 -0.68 -10.72
C LEU A 211 36.89 -1.12 -11.26
N ASN A 212 37.51 -2.08 -10.60
CA ASN A 212 38.81 -2.69 -10.95
C ASN A 212 38.71 -4.22 -10.82
N GLN A 213 39.83 -4.91 -11.12
CA GLN A 213 39.85 -6.38 -11.06
C GLN A 213 39.55 -6.94 -9.66
N GLU A 214 40.06 -6.28 -8.61
CA GLU A 214 39.80 -6.67 -7.22
C GLU A 214 38.32 -6.55 -6.86
N THR A 215 37.68 -5.47 -7.29
CA THR A 215 36.28 -5.23 -7.08
C THR A 215 35.42 -6.22 -7.85
N ASN A 216 35.80 -6.56 -9.09
CA ASN A 216 35.10 -7.61 -9.86
C ASN A 216 35.22 -8.98 -9.18
N PHE A 217 36.35 -9.30 -8.56
CA PHE A 217 36.47 -10.52 -7.76
C PHE A 217 35.49 -10.51 -6.55
N LYS A 218 35.42 -9.38 -5.82
CA LYS A 218 34.51 -9.19 -4.68
C LYS A 218 33.04 -9.32 -5.11
N ILE A 219 32.67 -8.71 -6.24
CA ILE A 219 31.33 -8.84 -6.83
C ILE A 219 31.00 -10.30 -7.15
N ASN A 220 31.89 -10.99 -7.82
CA ASN A 220 31.71 -12.40 -8.19
C ASN A 220 31.61 -13.31 -6.96
N LYS A 221 32.40 -13.05 -5.92
CA LYS A 221 32.33 -13.77 -4.65
C LYS A 221 30.98 -13.53 -3.95
N PHE A 222 30.55 -12.27 -3.90
CA PHE A 222 29.24 -11.90 -3.35
C PHE A 222 28.10 -12.57 -4.12
N PHE A 223 28.13 -12.50 -5.47
CA PHE A 223 27.14 -13.16 -6.31
C PHE A 223 27.04 -14.67 -6.04
N ARG A 224 28.18 -15.37 -5.96
CA ARG A 224 28.21 -16.81 -5.63
C ARG A 224 27.61 -17.10 -4.27
N THR A 225 27.86 -16.25 -3.29
CA THR A 225 27.30 -16.39 -1.94
C THR A 225 25.77 -16.25 -1.95
N VAL A 226 25.24 -15.21 -2.66
CA VAL A 226 23.81 -14.95 -2.74
C VAL A 226 23.09 -16.01 -3.55
N THR A 227 23.67 -16.47 -4.64
CA THR A 227 23.06 -17.46 -5.54
C THR A 227 23.36 -18.91 -5.13
N LYS A 228 24.01 -19.14 -3.99
CA LYS A 228 24.44 -20.48 -3.54
C LYS A 228 25.17 -21.26 -4.64
N ASN A 229 26.10 -20.60 -5.35
CA ASN A 229 26.86 -21.14 -6.48
C ASN A 229 26.05 -21.57 -7.71
N LYS A 230 24.82 -21.11 -7.88
CA LYS A 230 24.06 -21.36 -9.12
C LYS A 230 24.76 -20.68 -10.31
N LYS A 231 24.72 -21.34 -11.48
CA LYS A 231 25.26 -20.78 -12.74
C LYS A 231 24.49 -19.51 -13.10
N LYS A 232 25.23 -18.54 -13.68
CA LYS A 232 24.62 -17.35 -14.29
C LYS A 232 23.81 -17.78 -15.51
N ASP A 233 22.54 -17.41 -15.55
CA ASP A 233 21.65 -17.64 -16.69
C ASP A 233 21.09 -16.28 -17.14
N ALA A 234 21.35 -15.91 -18.39
CA ALA A 234 20.85 -14.66 -18.95
C ALA A 234 19.49 -14.92 -19.60
N LYS A 235 18.46 -14.21 -19.16
CA LYS A 235 17.12 -14.26 -19.75
C LYS A 235 16.77 -12.92 -20.38
N ILE A 236 16.31 -12.96 -21.63
CA ILE A 236 15.73 -11.80 -22.31
C ILE A 236 14.25 -11.74 -21.92
N LEU A 237 13.83 -10.65 -21.30
CA LEU A 237 12.45 -10.42 -20.94
C LEU A 237 11.84 -9.38 -21.88
N HIS A 238 10.81 -9.79 -22.64
CA HIS A 238 10.02 -8.86 -23.44
C HIS A 238 8.89 -8.29 -22.58
N ILE A 239 8.99 -7.02 -22.21
CA ILE A 239 7.98 -6.31 -21.41
C ILE A 239 7.34 -5.24 -22.28
N LYS A 240 6.07 -5.41 -22.65
CA LYS A 240 5.27 -4.45 -23.46
C LYS A 240 6.00 -3.93 -24.70
N GLY A 241 6.66 -4.83 -25.45
CA GLY A 241 7.37 -4.48 -26.69
C GLY A 241 8.70 -3.72 -26.50
N ARG A 242 9.25 -3.69 -25.30
CA ARG A 242 10.60 -3.20 -25.02
C ARG A 242 11.54 -4.37 -24.71
N ILE A 243 12.74 -4.32 -25.32
CA ILE A 243 13.84 -5.25 -25.05
C ILE A 243 14.62 -4.77 -23.84
#